data_1a12d950f5cc09aeb17710eb092b5aae
#
_entry.id   1a12d950f5cc09aeb17710eb092b5aae
#
_cell.length_a   1.000
_cell.length_b   1.000
_cell.length_c   1.000
_cell.angle_alpha   90.00
_cell.angle_beta   90.00
_cell.angle_gamma   90.00
#
_symmetry.space_group_name_H-M   'P 1'
#
loop_
_entity.id
_entity.type
_entity.pdbx_description
1 polymer ?
#
loop_
_entity_poly.entity_id
_entity_poly.type
_entity_poly.pdbx_seq_one_letter_code
_entity_poly.pdbx_strand_id
1 'polypeptide(L)'
;MNSIKPIHLLWLIIIPIAFIKCGQRGTLTGGPKDSIPPILINASPKMNTVHFDRDEIRLTFDEFITLKDINNQLVISPPLEIGAYTLIPRTGTTKRISIKLVDTLYPNTT
;
A
#
# COMPACT_ATOMS: atom_id res chain seq x y z
N MET A 1 53.80 -8.02 -46.68
CA MET A 1 53.04 -8.76 -45.64
C MET A 1 53.54 -8.30 -44.28
N ASN A 2 52.76 -7.51 -43.60
CA ASN A 2 53.10 -7.03 -42.27
C ASN A 2 52.90 -8.17 -41.26
N SER A 3 53.99 -8.70 -40.78
CA SER A 3 54.00 -9.70 -39.72
C SER A 3 53.50 -9.03 -38.43
N ILE A 4 52.27 -9.36 -38.05
CA ILE A 4 51.73 -8.95 -36.76
C ILE A 4 52.53 -9.64 -35.68
N LYS A 5 53.32 -8.87 -34.92
CA LYS A 5 54.13 -9.41 -33.84
C LYS A 5 53.20 -10.08 -32.79
N PRO A 6 53.52 -11.26 -32.30
CA PRO A 6 52.66 -12.01 -31.39
C PRO A 6 52.26 -11.25 -30.12
N ILE A 7 53.03 -10.24 -29.74
CA ILE A 7 52.75 -9.40 -28.59
C ILE A 7 51.46 -8.53 -28.79
N HIS A 8 51.17 -8.10 -30.00
CA HIS A 8 49.93 -7.35 -30.28
C HIS A 8 48.69 -8.25 -30.25
N LEU A 9 48.85 -9.52 -30.66
CA LEU A 9 47.78 -10.52 -30.58
C LEU A 9 47.43 -10.83 -29.13
N LEU A 10 48.42 -10.89 -28.24
CA LEU A 10 48.23 -11.10 -26.80
C LEU A 10 47.45 -9.93 -26.17
N TRP A 11 47.74 -8.69 -26.56
CA TRP A 11 47.04 -7.50 -26.10
C TRP A 11 45.57 -7.46 -26.54
N LEU A 12 45.27 -7.96 -27.72
CA LEU A 12 43.91 -7.97 -28.27
C LEU A 12 43.01 -8.97 -27.57
N ILE A 13 43.59 -10.01 -26.93
CA ILE A 13 42.84 -11.01 -26.16
C ILE A 13 42.60 -10.55 -24.73
N ILE A 14 43.51 -9.76 -24.13
CA ILE A 14 43.43 -9.33 -22.74
C ILE A 14 42.37 -8.22 -22.56
N ILE A 15 42.18 -7.35 -23.52
CA ILE A 15 41.23 -6.22 -23.45
C ILE A 15 39.76 -6.65 -23.21
N PRO A 16 39.20 -7.65 -23.92
CA PRO A 16 37.79 -8.01 -23.70
C PRO A 16 37.50 -8.68 -22.36
N ILE A 17 38.51 -9.27 -21.73
CA ILE A 17 38.34 -9.95 -20.41
C ILE A 17 38.13 -8.93 -19.27
N ALA A 18 38.65 -7.71 -19.43
CA ALA A 18 38.50 -6.67 -18.44
C ALA A 18 37.08 -6.08 -18.30
N PHE A 19 36.21 -6.33 -19.28
CA PHE A 19 34.83 -5.81 -19.28
C PHE A 19 33.79 -6.80 -18.73
N ILE A 20 34.18 -8.00 -18.33
CA ILE A 20 33.27 -8.94 -17.68
C ILE A 20 33.17 -8.57 -16.18
N LYS A 21 32.73 -7.36 -15.91
CA LYS A 21 32.20 -7.01 -14.60
C LYS A 21 30.73 -7.41 -14.59
N CYS A 22 30.47 -8.61 -14.18
CA CYS A 22 29.15 -9.08 -13.83
C CYS A 22 28.66 -8.19 -12.66
N GLY A 23 27.76 -7.24 -12.95
CA GLY A 23 27.13 -6.47 -11.91
C GLY A 23 26.39 -7.43 -10.97
N GLN A 24 26.88 -7.62 -9.75
CA GLN A 24 26.11 -8.27 -8.71
C GLN A 24 24.85 -7.42 -8.50
N ARG A 25 23.72 -7.95 -8.95
CA ARG A 25 22.42 -7.48 -8.51
C ARG A 25 22.30 -7.86 -7.04
N GLY A 26 22.61 -6.92 -6.16
CA GLY A 26 22.30 -7.08 -4.76
C GLY A 26 20.80 -7.33 -4.65
N THR A 27 20.41 -8.45 -4.09
CA THR A 27 19.03 -8.66 -3.65
C THR A 27 18.74 -7.57 -2.63
N LEU A 28 17.81 -6.68 -2.97
CA LEU A 28 17.27 -5.71 -2.02
C LEU A 28 16.53 -6.55 -0.96
N THR A 29 17.23 -6.95 0.07
CA THR A 29 16.60 -7.47 1.28
C THR A 29 15.96 -6.27 1.95
N GLY A 30 14.65 -6.23 1.96
CA GLY A 30 13.90 -5.24 2.74
C GLY A 30 14.37 -5.28 4.19
N GLY A 31 14.26 -4.17 4.90
CA GLY A 31 14.53 -4.09 6.32
C GLY A 31 13.76 -5.15 7.13
N PRO A 32 13.95 -5.22 8.44
CA PRO A 32 13.19 -6.10 9.32
C PRO A 32 11.70 -5.95 9.03
N LYS A 33 10.98 -7.09 8.97
CA LYS A 33 9.54 -7.08 8.76
C LYS A 33 8.89 -6.27 9.90
N ASP A 34 8.18 -5.21 9.55
CA ASP A 34 7.37 -4.49 10.50
C ASP A 34 6.25 -5.41 11.01
N SER A 35 6.21 -5.60 12.32
CA SER A 35 5.22 -6.42 13.01
C SER A 35 4.31 -5.61 13.93
N ILE A 36 4.49 -4.29 13.95
CA ILE A 36 3.64 -3.40 14.73
C ILE A 36 2.35 -3.17 13.96
N PRO A 37 1.17 -3.40 14.55
CA PRO A 37 -0.09 -3.15 13.86
C PRO A 37 -0.36 -1.65 13.73
N PRO A 38 -1.02 -1.20 12.66
CA PRO A 38 -1.40 0.20 12.47
C PRO A 38 -2.32 0.69 13.59
N ILE A 39 -2.08 1.92 14.03
CA ILE A 39 -2.84 2.57 15.10
C ILE A 39 -3.77 3.63 14.50
N LEU A 40 -5.03 3.62 14.93
CA LEU A 40 -5.98 4.67 14.59
C LEU A 40 -5.64 5.94 15.37
N ILE A 41 -5.15 6.98 14.69
CA ILE A 41 -4.77 8.25 15.31
C ILE A 41 -5.89 9.30 15.31
N ASN A 42 -6.83 9.21 14.36
CA ASN A 42 -7.95 10.12 14.30
C ASN A 42 -9.19 9.47 13.67
N ALA A 43 -10.33 9.75 14.26
CA ALA A 43 -11.64 9.38 13.73
C ALA A 43 -12.56 10.61 13.72
N SER A 44 -13.30 10.81 12.63
CA SER A 44 -14.30 11.85 12.49
C SER A 44 -15.60 11.25 11.94
N PRO A 45 -16.68 11.24 12.71
CA PRO A 45 -16.81 11.66 14.13
C PRO A 45 -15.89 10.89 15.07
N LYS A 46 -15.69 11.42 16.26
CA LYS A 46 -14.89 10.69 17.29
C LYS A 46 -15.51 9.34 17.61
N MET A 47 -14.69 8.40 18.03
CA MET A 47 -15.17 7.09 18.50
C MET A 47 -16.21 7.26 19.61
N ASN A 48 -17.24 6.42 19.60
CA ASN A 48 -18.36 6.46 20.54
C ASN A 48 -19.22 7.74 20.48
N THR A 49 -19.19 8.45 19.35
CA THR A 49 -20.10 9.59 19.14
C THR A 49 -21.54 9.10 19.06
N VAL A 50 -22.41 9.67 19.86
CA VAL A 50 -23.88 9.54 19.79
C VAL A 50 -24.47 10.69 19.00
N HIS A 51 -25.71 10.55 18.54
CA HIS A 51 -26.38 11.56 17.68
C HIS A 51 -25.59 11.81 16.39
N PHE A 52 -25.32 10.73 15.66
CA PHE A 52 -24.63 10.83 14.38
C PHE A 52 -25.51 11.51 13.33
N ASP A 53 -25.11 12.70 12.94
CA ASP A 53 -25.82 13.58 12.00
C ASP A 53 -25.05 13.80 10.69
N ARG A 54 -24.00 12.99 10.48
CA ARG A 54 -23.10 13.15 9.33
C ARG A 54 -23.30 12.05 8.32
N ASP A 55 -22.90 12.36 7.10
CA ASP A 55 -22.91 11.46 5.96
C ASP A 55 -21.56 10.76 5.69
N GLU A 56 -20.53 11.11 6.47
CA GLU A 56 -19.19 10.55 6.28
C GLU A 56 -18.51 10.22 7.60
N ILE A 57 -17.92 9.02 7.64
CA ILE A 57 -17.01 8.60 8.69
C ILE A 57 -15.61 8.55 8.10
N ARG A 58 -14.66 9.23 8.73
CA ARG A 58 -13.27 9.29 8.29
C ARG A 58 -12.35 8.73 9.36
N LEU A 59 -11.53 7.75 8.98
CA LEU A 59 -10.54 7.10 9.84
C LEU A 59 -9.14 7.42 9.31
N THR A 60 -8.22 7.82 10.19
CA THR A 60 -6.82 8.11 9.83
C THR A 60 -5.90 7.28 10.71
N PHE A 61 -4.95 6.60 10.07
CA PHE A 61 -3.97 5.73 10.70
C PHE A 61 -2.58 6.38 10.70
N ASP A 62 -1.72 5.97 11.60
CA ASP A 62 -0.34 6.43 11.73
C ASP A 62 0.54 5.97 10.56
N GLU A 63 0.24 4.82 9.98
CA GLU A 63 0.97 4.22 8.87
C GLU A 63 0.07 3.86 7.68
N PHE A 64 0.68 3.45 6.57
CA PHE A 64 -0.05 2.99 5.40
C PHE A 64 -0.60 1.59 5.62
N ILE A 65 -1.90 1.44 5.49
CA ILE A 65 -2.61 0.17 5.54
C ILE A 65 -3.01 -0.30 4.15
N THR A 66 -2.99 -1.59 3.91
CA THR A 66 -3.47 -2.18 2.66
C THR A 66 -4.85 -2.78 2.86
N LEU A 67 -5.81 -2.27 2.11
CA LEU A 67 -7.19 -2.75 2.17
C LEU A 67 -7.34 -4.02 1.33
N LYS A 68 -7.72 -5.10 1.98
CA LYS A 68 -8.04 -6.39 1.36
C LYS A 68 -9.42 -6.83 1.81
N ASP A 69 -10.23 -7.29 0.85
CA ASP A 69 -11.52 -7.95 1.13
C ASP A 69 -12.47 -7.16 2.05
N ILE A 70 -12.52 -5.87 1.87
CA ILE A 70 -13.17 -4.94 2.78
C ILE A 70 -14.68 -5.19 2.91
N ASN A 71 -15.31 -5.69 1.84
CA ASN A 71 -16.74 -6.02 1.86
C ASN A 71 -17.08 -7.13 2.86
N ASN A 72 -16.12 -8.01 3.17
CA ASN A 72 -16.29 -9.09 4.12
C ASN A 72 -15.81 -8.70 5.53
N GLN A 73 -15.06 -7.62 5.66
CA GLN A 73 -14.47 -7.19 6.93
C GLN A 73 -15.19 -5.99 7.55
N LEU A 74 -15.87 -5.17 6.72
CA LEU A 74 -16.65 -4.05 7.23
C LEU A 74 -18.04 -4.53 7.67
N VAL A 75 -18.30 -4.43 8.95
CA VAL A 75 -19.59 -4.74 9.55
C VAL A 75 -20.28 -3.45 9.96
N ILE A 76 -21.47 -3.22 9.44
CA ILE A 76 -22.33 -2.08 9.80
C ILE A 76 -23.59 -2.64 10.46
N SER A 77 -23.95 -2.09 11.62
CA SER A 77 -25.13 -2.49 12.38
C SER A 77 -25.99 -1.26 12.70
N PRO A 78 -27.26 -1.25 12.40
CA PRO A 78 -27.99 -2.26 11.62
C PRO A 78 -27.49 -2.38 10.19
N PRO A 79 -27.72 -3.53 9.52
CA PRO A 79 -27.23 -3.71 8.15
C PRO A 79 -27.91 -2.71 7.22
N LEU A 80 -27.10 -2.06 6.41
CA LEU A 80 -27.55 -1.15 5.36
C LEU A 80 -27.77 -1.91 4.06
N GLU A 81 -28.65 -1.39 3.20
CA GLU A 81 -28.86 -1.97 1.87
C GLU A 81 -27.62 -1.83 0.98
N ILE A 82 -27.52 -2.68 -0.01
CA ILE A 82 -26.42 -2.65 -0.97
C ILE A 82 -26.45 -1.30 -1.71
N GLY A 83 -25.36 -0.55 -1.60
CA GLY A 83 -25.23 0.78 -2.19
C GLY A 83 -25.55 1.94 -1.25
N ALA A 84 -26.05 1.68 -0.05
CA ALA A 84 -26.33 2.70 0.96
C ALA A 84 -25.05 3.34 1.55
N TYR A 85 -23.91 2.78 1.27
CA TYR A 85 -22.61 3.38 1.65
C TYR A 85 -21.57 3.18 0.56
N THR A 86 -20.56 4.07 0.57
CA THR A 86 -19.41 4.01 -0.33
C THR A 86 -18.12 4.14 0.47
N LEU A 87 -17.17 3.25 0.21
CA LEU A 87 -15.86 3.26 0.84
C LEU A 87 -14.82 3.88 -0.09
N ILE A 88 -13.98 4.75 0.45
CA ILE A 88 -12.93 5.46 -0.31
C ILE A 88 -11.61 5.41 0.46
N PRO A 89 -10.53 4.87 -0.11
CA PRO A 89 -10.50 4.07 -1.34
C PRO A 89 -11.12 2.69 -1.12
N ARG A 90 -11.57 2.05 -2.20
CA ARG A 90 -12.12 0.68 -2.13
C ARG A 90 -11.05 -0.39 -2.02
N THR A 91 -9.88 -0.13 -2.58
CA THR A 91 -8.73 -1.04 -2.61
C THR A 91 -7.44 -0.24 -2.58
N GLY A 92 -6.33 -0.93 -2.30
CA GLY A 92 -5.00 -0.33 -2.34
C GLY A 92 -4.48 0.08 -0.96
N THR A 93 -3.42 0.88 -0.99
CA THR A 93 -2.69 1.30 0.20
C THR A 93 -3.00 2.74 0.54
N THR A 94 -3.42 3.01 1.77
CA THR A 94 -3.82 4.33 2.24
C THR A 94 -3.56 4.52 3.73
N LYS A 95 -3.40 5.77 4.15
CA LYS A 95 -3.44 6.15 5.58
C LYS A 95 -4.83 6.58 6.05
N ARG A 96 -5.76 6.80 5.10
CA ARG A 96 -7.09 7.34 5.42
C ARG A 96 -8.17 6.56 4.71
N ILE A 97 -9.19 6.19 5.46
CA ILE A 97 -10.40 5.56 4.95
C ILE A 97 -11.57 6.51 5.19
N SER A 98 -12.39 6.70 4.18
CA SER A 98 -13.66 7.41 4.29
C SER A 98 -14.81 6.48 3.94
N ILE A 99 -15.78 6.39 4.81
CA ILE A 99 -17.04 5.67 4.60
C ILE A 99 -18.11 6.74 4.41
N LYS A 100 -18.61 6.87 3.19
CA LYS A 100 -19.71 7.79 2.88
C LYS A 100 -21.02 7.05 2.94
N LEU A 101 -21.96 7.56 3.69
CA LEU A 101 -23.35 7.09 3.75
C LEU A 101 -24.13 7.82 2.68
N VAL A 102 -24.81 7.07 1.84
CA VAL A 102 -25.62 7.63 0.74
C VAL A 102 -27.08 7.76 1.16
N ASP A 103 -27.48 6.89 2.09
CA ASP A 103 -28.86 6.83 2.56
C ASP A 103 -29.02 7.42 3.96
N THR A 104 -30.23 7.84 4.26
CA THR A 104 -30.57 8.41 5.58
C THR A 104 -30.60 7.29 6.62
N LEU A 105 -29.87 7.48 7.71
CA LEU A 105 -29.88 6.56 8.83
C LEU A 105 -31.20 6.63 9.58
N TYR A 106 -31.67 5.47 10.04
CA TYR A 106 -32.89 5.40 10.83
C TYR A 106 -32.66 6.04 12.23
N PRO A 107 -33.63 6.82 12.73
CA PRO A 107 -33.55 7.36 14.07
C PRO A 107 -33.62 6.25 15.13
N ASN A 108 -33.01 6.49 16.29
CA ASN A 108 -32.96 5.57 17.42
C ASN A 108 -32.30 4.20 17.15
N THR A 109 -31.31 4.18 16.26
CA THR A 109 -30.45 3.01 16.04
C THR A 109 -29.05 3.24 16.58
N THR A 110 -28.40 2.19 17.01
CA THR A 110 -27.00 2.19 17.52
C THR A 110 -26.11 1.37 16.60
#